data_25598b8c8ae954b8d66ce06d5bae1ac8
#
_entry.id   25598b8c8ae954b8d66ce06d5bae1ac8
#
_cell.length_a   1.000
_cell.length_b   1.000
_cell.length_c   1.000
_cell.angle_alpha   90.00
_cell.angle_beta   90.00
_cell.angle_gamma   90.00
#
_symmetry.space_group_name_H-M   'P 1'
#
loop_
_entity.id
_entity.type
_entity.pdbx_description
1 polymer ?
#
loop_
_entity_poly.entity_id
_entity_poly.type
_entity_poly.pdbx_seq_one_letter_code
_entity_poly.pdbx_strand_id
1 'polypeptide(L)'
;MPTPDENPRTTPDKATPTNASETGAPAADPVSTAELPEGLRHGQPAYHRAALALLFAGLASFNAMYCTQALMPALTAAMRITPAQAALTVSATTGILALAILPASVLSERTGRGRLIVFSALAATVVGLLLPLAPGLGWLVVGRGLQGLLLAGVPATAMAWLAQEIHPRDLPRAMGIYVAGNSVGGLIGRLLPSGLLQFSGWRTALAVDMGLALAFSVVMVVILPRERRFVPKALHFRSELRTMGRQWRDPRLAGLFGVGFIFMGVFVSLYNFLGYRLIDRFGLPPSLAGLVFLLYLFGTVASARGGRMAAERGRGTAILVGAAACVVGLPIAAVNNLWVMLPGVAALTYGFFTVHAVASGWVGALAPKSRGEASGMYLTCYYLGSSVLGYLSGHVFHAAGWAMLMMWLLALVLVGCLLAGMVARSARRVAA
;
A
#
# COMPACT_ATOMS: atom_id res chain seq x y z
N MET A 1 35.75 67.35 -20.51
CA MET A 1 35.43 68.57 -21.25
C MET A 1 34.67 68.22 -22.49
N PRO A 2 33.61 68.95 -22.84
CA PRO A 2 32.41 69.27 -22.03
C PRO A 2 31.10 68.76 -22.70
N THR A 3 30.05 68.75 -21.92
CA THR A 3 28.64 68.90 -22.27
C THR A 3 28.43 70.22 -23.05
N PRO A 4 27.23 70.63 -23.59
CA PRO A 4 25.89 70.36 -23.10
C PRO A 4 24.76 70.33 -24.18
N ASP A 5 23.50 70.24 -23.66
CA ASP A 5 22.23 70.94 -23.96
C ASP A 5 21.45 70.55 -25.24
N GLU A 6 20.14 70.43 -25.32
CA GLU A 6 19.03 71.18 -24.74
C GLU A 6 17.70 70.48 -25.10
N ASN A 7 16.76 70.52 -24.20
CA ASN A 7 15.30 70.39 -24.40
C ASN A 7 14.76 71.71 -25.04
N PRO A 8 13.60 71.92 -25.60
CA PRO A 8 12.28 71.57 -25.08
C PRO A 8 11.06 71.54 -26.09
N ARG A 9 9.87 71.21 -25.46
CA ARG A 9 8.50 71.68 -25.83
C ARG A 9 7.78 70.93 -26.97
N THR A 10 6.50 70.59 -26.94
CA THR A 10 5.28 71.21 -26.39
C THR A 10 4.10 70.24 -26.47
N THR A 11 3.22 70.30 -25.50
CA THR A 11 1.79 69.87 -25.58
C THR A 11 0.99 70.77 -26.53
N PRO A 12 -0.27 70.51 -27.00
CA PRO A 12 -1.42 70.21 -26.14
C PRO A 12 -2.56 69.37 -26.76
N ASP A 13 -3.41 68.83 -25.93
CA ASP A 13 -4.85 69.12 -25.77
C ASP A 13 -5.93 68.24 -26.43
N LYS A 14 -6.88 67.83 -25.57
CA LYS A 14 -8.30 67.57 -25.70
C LYS A 14 -8.85 66.37 -26.47
N ALA A 15 -9.48 65.47 -25.72
CA ALA A 15 -10.96 65.38 -25.70
C ALA A 15 -11.45 64.19 -24.88
N THR A 16 -12.15 64.45 -23.77
CA THR A 16 -13.15 63.54 -23.20
C THR A 16 -14.41 63.54 -24.07
N PRO A 17 -15.14 62.42 -24.17
CA PRO A 17 -16.44 62.40 -23.54
C PRO A 17 -16.90 61.09 -22.93
N THR A 18 -17.57 61.22 -21.81
CA THR A 18 -18.88 60.73 -21.37
C THR A 18 -19.16 59.23 -21.27
N ASN A 19 -19.35 58.84 -20.03
CA ASN A 19 -20.41 57.99 -19.46
C ASN A 19 -21.11 56.96 -20.36
N ALA A 20 -20.90 55.69 -20.01
CA ALA A 20 -21.97 54.69 -20.05
C ALA A 20 -21.94 53.91 -18.73
N SER A 21 -23.06 53.93 -18.07
CA SER A 21 -23.39 53.24 -16.84
C SER A 21 -23.27 51.73 -17.04
N GLU A 22 -22.32 51.09 -16.36
CA GLU A 22 -22.36 49.64 -16.15
C GLU A 22 -22.80 49.35 -14.72
N THR A 23 -23.97 48.74 -14.67
CA THR A 23 -24.60 48.14 -13.47
C THR A 23 -23.61 47.21 -12.80
N GLY A 24 -23.24 47.55 -11.56
CA GLY A 24 -22.39 46.76 -10.74
C GLY A 24 -23.01 45.40 -10.39
N ALA A 25 -22.45 44.34 -10.91
CA ALA A 25 -22.53 43.05 -10.27
C ALA A 25 -21.68 43.11 -8.97
N PRO A 26 -22.17 42.64 -7.82
CA PRO A 26 -21.36 42.64 -6.62
C PRO A 26 -20.11 41.76 -6.85
N ALA A 27 -18.95 42.38 -6.72
CA ALA A 27 -17.69 41.66 -6.66
C ALA A 27 -17.82 40.61 -5.54
N ALA A 28 -17.67 39.34 -5.90
CA ALA A 28 -17.58 38.27 -4.93
C ALA A 28 -16.42 38.63 -3.99
N ASP A 29 -16.72 38.80 -2.71
CA ASP A 29 -15.73 39.04 -1.68
C ASP A 29 -14.61 38.02 -1.83
N PRO A 30 -13.34 38.42 -1.79
CA PRO A 30 -12.23 37.49 -1.77
C PRO A 30 -12.43 36.60 -0.54
N VAL A 31 -12.65 35.30 -0.77
CA VAL A 31 -12.71 34.30 0.29
C VAL A 31 -11.53 34.59 1.21
N SER A 32 -11.84 35.06 2.43
CA SER A 32 -10.87 35.32 3.47
C SER A 32 -9.93 34.11 3.50
N THR A 33 -8.67 34.33 3.16
CA THR A 33 -7.58 33.38 3.37
C THR A 33 -7.31 33.32 4.87
N ALA A 34 -8.27 32.73 5.63
CA ALA A 34 -8.00 32.36 7.00
C ALA A 34 -6.77 31.48 6.98
N GLU A 35 -5.66 31.96 7.53
CA GLU A 35 -4.41 31.22 7.61
C GLU A 35 -4.70 29.87 8.27
N LEU A 36 -4.45 28.77 7.52
CA LEU A 36 -4.65 27.43 8.05
C LEU A 36 -3.78 27.26 9.29
N PRO A 37 -4.31 26.65 10.38
CA PRO A 37 -3.55 26.42 11.60
C PRO A 37 -2.20 25.76 11.29
N GLU A 38 -1.16 26.13 12.02
CA GLU A 38 0.16 25.50 11.88
C GLU A 38 0.06 23.99 12.09
N GLY A 39 0.80 23.19 11.29
CA GLY A 39 0.80 21.73 11.42
C GLY A 39 1.29 21.27 12.80
N LEU A 40 0.76 20.15 13.29
CA LEU A 40 1.11 19.58 14.58
C LEU A 40 2.61 19.27 14.65
N ARG A 41 3.27 19.70 15.74
CA ARG A 41 4.71 19.51 15.96
C ARG A 41 4.98 18.42 17.00
N HIS A 42 6.11 17.75 16.84
CA HIS A 42 6.63 16.82 17.85
C HIS A 42 6.75 17.53 19.21
N GLY A 43 6.34 16.83 20.28
CA GLY A 43 6.24 17.41 21.62
C GLY A 43 4.85 17.91 22.01
N GLN A 44 3.96 18.16 21.05
CA GLN A 44 2.56 18.49 21.35
C GLN A 44 1.74 17.22 21.64
N PRO A 45 0.84 17.22 22.65
CA PRO A 45 -0.03 16.09 22.93
C PRO A 45 -0.86 15.66 21.72
N ALA A 46 -1.32 16.60 20.88
CA ALA A 46 -2.08 16.34 19.67
C ALA A 46 -1.25 15.59 18.60
N TYR A 47 0.06 15.88 18.48
CA TYR A 47 0.96 15.14 17.60
C TYR A 47 1.06 13.65 18.03
N HIS A 48 1.29 13.40 19.32
CA HIS A 48 1.39 12.03 19.83
C HIS A 48 0.09 11.25 19.62
N ARG A 49 -1.05 11.90 19.90
CA ARG A 49 -2.37 11.30 19.63
C ARG A 49 -2.56 10.99 18.14
N ALA A 50 -2.21 11.89 17.24
CA ALA A 50 -2.27 11.70 15.80
C ALA A 50 -1.40 10.52 15.34
N ALA A 51 -0.12 10.49 15.75
CA ALA A 51 0.80 9.43 15.38
C ALA A 51 0.36 8.06 15.91
N LEU A 52 -0.11 7.98 17.17
CA LEU A 52 -0.65 6.76 17.76
C LEU A 52 -1.95 6.32 17.11
N ALA A 53 -2.86 7.25 16.79
CA ALA A 53 -4.09 6.91 16.09
C ALA A 53 -3.79 6.25 14.74
N LEU A 54 -2.85 6.79 13.97
CA LEU A 54 -2.48 6.22 12.68
C LEU A 54 -1.69 4.90 12.84
N LEU A 55 -0.91 4.72 13.91
CA LEU A 55 -0.35 3.42 14.27
C LEU A 55 -1.47 2.38 14.42
N PHE A 56 -2.49 2.68 15.21
CA PHE A 56 -3.63 1.77 15.45
C PHE A 56 -4.48 1.57 14.18
N ALA A 57 -4.62 2.58 13.32
CA ALA A 57 -5.24 2.42 12.02
C ALA A 57 -4.48 1.40 11.15
N GLY A 58 -3.16 1.49 11.16
CA GLY A 58 -2.27 0.53 10.48
C GLY A 58 -2.38 -0.88 11.06
N LEU A 59 -2.33 -1.00 12.40
CA LEU A 59 -2.51 -2.27 13.11
C LEU A 59 -3.84 -2.94 12.71
N ALA A 60 -4.95 -2.23 12.82
CA ALA A 60 -6.27 -2.76 12.51
C ALA A 60 -6.41 -3.18 11.05
N SER A 61 -5.99 -2.31 10.12
CA SER A 61 -6.20 -2.53 8.69
C SER A 61 -5.37 -3.68 8.13
N PHE A 62 -4.08 -3.74 8.49
CA PHE A 62 -3.19 -4.77 7.97
C PHE A 62 -3.39 -6.11 8.68
N ASN A 63 -3.81 -6.12 9.96
CA ASN A 63 -4.31 -7.31 10.60
C ASN A 63 -5.51 -7.86 9.83
N ALA A 64 -6.57 -7.09 9.65
CA ALA A 64 -7.77 -7.50 8.95
C ALA A 64 -7.51 -7.90 7.48
N MET A 65 -6.57 -7.26 6.79
CA MET A 65 -6.24 -7.56 5.40
C MET A 65 -5.73 -9.00 5.23
N TYR A 66 -4.90 -9.47 6.14
CA TYR A 66 -4.18 -10.74 5.99
C TYR A 66 -4.59 -11.85 6.96
N CYS A 67 -5.64 -11.66 7.75
CA CYS A 67 -6.12 -12.58 8.78
C CYS A 67 -6.40 -14.01 8.30
N THR A 68 -6.76 -14.20 7.02
CA THR A 68 -7.01 -15.53 6.46
C THR A 68 -5.78 -16.20 5.86
N GLN A 69 -4.66 -15.49 5.68
CA GLN A 69 -3.49 -16.04 5.00
C GLN A 69 -2.87 -17.23 5.77
N ALA A 70 -2.69 -17.10 7.06
CA ALA A 70 -2.18 -18.18 7.89
C ALA A 70 -3.22 -19.29 8.15
N LEU A 71 -4.51 -19.00 7.95
CA LEU A 71 -5.61 -19.95 8.11
C LEU A 71 -5.87 -20.80 6.87
N MET A 72 -5.25 -20.52 5.72
CA MET A 72 -5.54 -21.18 4.45
C MET A 72 -5.47 -22.72 4.52
N PRO A 73 -4.44 -23.37 5.13
CA PRO A 73 -4.42 -24.81 5.28
C PRO A 73 -5.60 -25.36 6.10
N ALA A 74 -5.95 -24.68 7.20
CA ALA A 74 -7.09 -25.06 8.04
C ALA A 74 -8.44 -24.87 7.32
N LEU A 75 -8.61 -23.83 6.51
CA LEU A 75 -9.78 -23.60 5.67
C LEU A 75 -9.91 -24.70 4.61
N THR A 76 -8.81 -25.10 3.96
CA THR A 76 -8.76 -26.18 2.99
C THR A 76 -9.26 -27.50 3.61
N ALA A 77 -8.75 -27.86 4.77
CA ALA A 77 -9.15 -29.07 5.47
C ALA A 77 -10.61 -29.00 5.95
N ALA A 78 -11.02 -27.90 6.60
CA ALA A 78 -12.34 -27.76 7.21
C ALA A 78 -13.48 -27.67 6.19
N MET A 79 -13.25 -27.00 5.06
CA MET A 79 -14.27 -26.79 4.02
C MET A 79 -14.14 -27.77 2.85
N ARG A 80 -13.14 -28.65 2.85
CA ARG A 80 -12.83 -29.61 1.75
C ARG A 80 -12.68 -28.91 0.40
N ILE A 81 -11.94 -27.81 0.40
CA ILE A 81 -11.68 -26.98 -0.80
C ILE A 81 -10.22 -27.10 -1.24
N THR A 82 -9.92 -26.68 -2.46
CA THR A 82 -8.55 -26.66 -2.97
C THR A 82 -7.74 -25.49 -2.39
N PRO A 83 -6.39 -25.56 -2.37
CA PRO A 83 -5.54 -24.44 -2.01
C PRO A 83 -5.77 -23.18 -2.85
N ALA A 84 -6.10 -23.34 -4.14
CA ALA A 84 -6.48 -22.24 -5.04
C ALA A 84 -7.77 -21.56 -4.58
N GLN A 85 -8.76 -22.33 -4.16
CA GLN A 85 -10.02 -21.82 -3.62
C GLN A 85 -9.80 -21.11 -2.27
N ALA A 86 -8.95 -21.64 -1.40
CA ALA A 86 -8.59 -20.99 -0.15
C ALA A 86 -7.88 -19.65 -0.40
N ALA A 87 -7.02 -19.56 -1.42
CA ALA A 87 -6.34 -18.32 -1.81
C ALA A 87 -7.31 -17.19 -2.21
N LEU A 88 -8.53 -17.51 -2.68
CA LEU A 88 -9.56 -16.50 -2.96
C LEU A 88 -9.89 -15.65 -1.73
N THR A 89 -9.77 -16.18 -0.51
CA THR A 89 -10.03 -15.44 0.71
C THR A 89 -9.05 -14.27 0.93
N VAL A 90 -7.84 -14.37 0.42
CA VAL A 90 -6.84 -13.29 0.40
C VAL A 90 -6.97 -12.46 -0.87
N SER A 91 -7.12 -13.11 -2.02
CA SER A 91 -7.18 -12.46 -3.33
C SER A 91 -8.40 -11.56 -3.50
N ALA A 92 -9.58 -11.97 -2.99
CA ALA A 92 -10.79 -11.15 -3.02
C ALA A 92 -10.58 -9.84 -2.23
N THR A 93 -9.98 -9.92 -1.05
CA THR A 93 -9.71 -8.72 -0.23
C THR A 93 -8.74 -7.78 -0.95
N THR A 94 -7.58 -8.28 -1.39
CA THR A 94 -6.55 -7.43 -2.00
C THR A 94 -6.95 -6.92 -3.38
N GLY A 95 -7.71 -7.70 -4.15
CA GLY A 95 -8.21 -7.31 -5.47
C GLY A 95 -9.26 -6.22 -5.41
N ILE A 96 -10.28 -6.37 -4.56
CA ILE A 96 -11.32 -5.35 -4.39
C ILE A 96 -10.73 -4.09 -3.73
N LEU A 97 -9.83 -4.24 -2.75
CA LEU A 97 -9.10 -3.12 -2.16
C LEU A 97 -8.31 -2.35 -3.23
N ALA A 98 -7.60 -3.04 -4.13
CA ALA A 98 -6.85 -2.41 -5.22
C ALA A 98 -7.74 -1.51 -6.10
N LEU A 99 -8.93 -1.99 -6.46
CA LEU A 99 -9.89 -1.24 -7.26
C LEU A 99 -10.52 -0.08 -6.47
N ALA A 100 -10.66 -0.23 -5.15
CA ALA A 100 -11.31 0.74 -4.29
C ALA A 100 -10.37 1.84 -3.76
N ILE A 101 -9.05 1.66 -3.78
CA ILE A 101 -8.08 2.66 -3.29
C ILE A 101 -8.30 4.02 -3.96
N LEU A 102 -8.47 4.04 -5.27
CA LEU A 102 -8.61 5.27 -6.05
C LEU A 102 -9.92 6.00 -5.76
N PRO A 103 -11.09 5.33 -5.87
CA PRO A 103 -12.34 5.93 -5.44
C PRO A 103 -12.32 6.44 -4.00
N ALA A 104 -11.72 5.68 -3.08
CA ALA A 104 -11.62 6.06 -1.68
C ALA A 104 -10.74 7.33 -1.50
N SER A 105 -9.61 7.43 -2.21
CA SER A 105 -8.76 8.62 -2.19
C SER A 105 -9.53 9.87 -2.62
N VAL A 106 -10.23 9.79 -3.76
CA VAL A 106 -11.05 10.90 -4.28
C VAL A 106 -12.18 11.26 -3.32
N LEU A 107 -12.89 10.26 -2.79
CA LEU A 107 -13.99 10.47 -1.83
C LEU A 107 -13.49 11.21 -0.58
N SER A 108 -12.28 10.91 -0.13
CA SER A 108 -11.67 11.53 1.05
C SER A 108 -11.46 13.04 0.93
N GLU A 109 -11.28 13.54 -0.28
CA GLU A 109 -11.10 14.98 -0.53
C GLU A 109 -12.40 15.78 -0.32
N ARG A 110 -13.55 15.12 -0.42
CA ARG A 110 -14.86 15.73 -0.17
C ARG A 110 -15.34 15.51 1.27
N THR A 111 -15.20 14.28 1.78
CA THR A 111 -15.82 13.87 3.06
C THR A 111 -14.93 14.13 4.28
N GLY A 112 -13.63 14.34 4.06
CA GLY A 112 -12.60 14.40 5.10
C GLY A 112 -11.85 13.07 5.22
N ARG A 113 -10.54 13.17 5.29
CA ARG A 113 -9.66 12.00 5.35
C ARG A 113 -9.80 11.23 6.66
N GLY A 114 -9.90 11.94 7.78
CA GLY A 114 -10.09 11.32 9.10
C GLY A 114 -11.43 10.59 9.23
N ARG A 115 -12.50 11.18 8.69
CA ARG A 115 -13.82 10.52 8.68
C ARG A 115 -13.79 9.22 7.88
N LEU A 116 -13.12 9.22 6.72
CA LEU A 116 -13.00 8.03 5.90
C LEU A 116 -12.14 6.97 6.57
N ILE A 117 -11.03 7.33 7.22
CA ILE A 117 -10.20 6.40 8.00
C ILE A 117 -11.02 5.73 9.10
N VAL A 118 -11.79 6.51 9.88
CA VAL A 118 -12.64 6.01 10.97
C VAL A 118 -13.69 5.04 10.43
N PHE A 119 -14.45 5.46 9.41
CA PHE A 119 -15.48 4.62 8.82
C PHE A 119 -14.89 3.31 8.27
N SER A 120 -13.80 3.41 7.50
CA SER A 120 -13.16 2.27 6.86
C SER A 120 -12.63 1.25 7.87
N ALA A 121 -11.91 1.70 8.89
CA ALA A 121 -11.35 0.80 9.89
C ALA A 121 -12.44 0.09 10.70
N LEU A 122 -13.46 0.83 11.19
CA LEU A 122 -14.57 0.25 11.95
C LEU A 122 -15.41 -0.70 11.09
N ALA A 123 -15.87 -0.24 9.93
CA ALA A 123 -16.76 -1.04 9.09
C ALA A 123 -16.06 -2.33 8.60
N ALA A 124 -14.78 -2.26 8.22
CA ALA A 124 -14.03 -3.43 7.79
C ALA A 124 -13.79 -4.45 8.92
N THR A 125 -13.53 -3.98 10.14
CA THR A 125 -13.33 -4.89 11.30
C THR A 125 -14.65 -5.46 11.81
N VAL A 126 -15.77 -4.72 11.76
CA VAL A 126 -17.09 -5.24 12.04
C VAL A 126 -17.49 -6.32 11.03
N VAL A 127 -17.31 -6.07 9.72
CA VAL A 127 -17.52 -7.12 8.70
C VAL A 127 -16.60 -8.31 8.97
N GLY A 128 -15.36 -8.07 9.39
CA GLY A 128 -14.42 -9.10 9.78
C GLY A 128 -14.93 -10.04 10.87
N LEU A 129 -15.64 -9.51 11.88
CA LEU A 129 -16.26 -10.30 12.96
C LEU A 129 -17.43 -11.18 12.48
N LEU A 130 -18.02 -10.88 11.32
CA LEU A 130 -19.08 -11.70 10.73
C LEU A 130 -18.53 -12.86 9.88
N LEU A 131 -17.26 -12.80 9.45
CA LEU A 131 -16.64 -13.82 8.60
C LEU A 131 -16.63 -15.23 9.23
N PRO A 132 -16.38 -15.42 10.54
CA PRO A 132 -16.46 -16.73 11.18
C PRO A 132 -17.82 -17.40 11.08
N LEU A 133 -18.89 -16.64 10.84
CA LEU A 133 -20.25 -17.14 10.68
C LEU A 133 -20.54 -17.63 9.25
N ALA A 134 -19.61 -17.45 8.31
CA ALA A 134 -19.79 -17.84 6.92
C ALA A 134 -20.10 -19.36 6.82
N PRO A 135 -21.25 -19.74 6.21
CA PRO A 135 -21.63 -21.15 6.08
C PRO A 135 -20.79 -21.92 5.06
N GLY A 136 -20.10 -21.21 4.17
CA GLY A 136 -19.27 -21.82 3.14
C GLY A 136 -18.34 -20.81 2.46
N LEU A 137 -17.51 -21.31 1.55
CA LEU A 137 -16.48 -20.53 0.87
C LEU A 137 -17.03 -19.30 0.15
N GLY A 138 -18.16 -19.41 -0.57
CA GLY A 138 -18.74 -18.29 -1.32
C GLY A 138 -19.04 -17.09 -0.43
N TRP A 139 -19.67 -17.33 0.71
CA TRP A 139 -19.95 -16.27 1.69
C TRP A 139 -18.67 -15.67 2.31
N LEU A 140 -17.69 -16.53 2.60
CA LEU A 140 -16.40 -16.06 3.10
C LEU A 140 -15.68 -15.17 2.07
N VAL A 141 -15.67 -15.57 0.79
CA VAL A 141 -15.03 -14.79 -0.30
C VAL A 141 -15.75 -13.46 -0.53
N VAL A 142 -17.11 -13.46 -0.54
CA VAL A 142 -17.90 -12.22 -0.67
C VAL A 142 -17.65 -11.30 0.51
N GLY A 143 -17.69 -11.83 1.74
CA GLY A 143 -17.39 -11.05 2.94
C GLY A 143 -15.96 -10.49 2.95
N ARG A 144 -14.98 -11.27 2.48
CA ARG A 144 -13.60 -10.82 2.30
C ARG A 144 -13.46 -9.73 1.22
N GLY A 145 -14.21 -9.84 0.12
CA GLY A 145 -14.28 -8.78 -0.90
C GLY A 145 -14.88 -7.48 -0.34
N LEU A 146 -16.00 -7.58 0.39
CA LEU A 146 -16.62 -6.43 1.07
C LEU A 146 -15.65 -5.81 2.09
N GLN A 147 -14.96 -6.64 2.87
CA GLN A 147 -13.93 -6.17 3.81
C GLN A 147 -12.81 -5.42 3.08
N GLY A 148 -12.36 -5.91 1.91
CA GLY A 148 -11.36 -5.24 1.08
C GLY A 148 -11.84 -3.87 0.56
N LEU A 149 -13.10 -3.77 0.14
CA LEU A 149 -13.72 -2.51 -0.26
C LEU A 149 -13.68 -1.48 0.88
N LEU A 150 -14.09 -1.91 2.07
CA LEU A 150 -14.15 -1.05 3.26
C LEU A 150 -12.75 -0.68 3.76
N LEU A 151 -11.79 -1.61 3.73
CA LEU A 151 -10.40 -1.35 4.13
C LEU A 151 -9.71 -0.29 3.28
N ALA A 152 -10.09 -0.11 2.02
CA ALA A 152 -9.38 0.74 1.06
C ALA A 152 -9.21 2.20 1.52
N GLY A 153 -10.13 2.72 2.31
CA GLY A 153 -10.06 4.09 2.81
C GLY A 153 -8.88 4.36 3.73
N VAL A 154 -8.36 3.37 4.47
CA VAL A 154 -7.22 3.59 5.37
C VAL A 154 -5.92 3.79 4.58
N PRO A 155 -5.42 2.84 3.76
CA PRO A 155 -4.16 3.03 3.02
C PRO A 155 -4.26 4.15 1.99
N ALA A 156 -5.45 4.42 1.45
CA ALA A 156 -5.65 5.51 0.48
C ALA A 156 -5.43 6.90 1.11
N THR A 157 -5.73 7.07 2.39
CA THR A 157 -5.84 8.42 2.98
C THR A 157 -4.92 8.68 4.18
N ALA A 158 -4.43 7.64 4.87
CA ALA A 158 -3.65 7.80 6.10
C ALA A 158 -2.41 8.68 5.92
N MET A 159 -1.60 8.44 4.88
CA MET A 159 -0.40 9.25 4.62
C MET A 159 -0.76 10.69 4.22
N ALA A 160 -1.85 10.86 3.46
CA ALA A 160 -2.33 12.18 3.05
C ALA A 160 -2.88 12.97 4.26
N TRP A 161 -3.55 12.28 5.21
CA TRP A 161 -3.98 12.88 6.46
C TRP A 161 -2.79 13.35 7.31
N LEU A 162 -1.76 12.51 7.45
CA LEU A 162 -0.53 12.90 8.14
C LEU A 162 0.13 14.11 7.48
N ALA A 163 0.25 14.12 6.14
CA ALA A 163 0.86 15.23 5.40
C ALA A 163 0.05 16.54 5.54
N GLN A 164 -1.27 16.44 5.76
CA GLN A 164 -2.15 17.58 5.97
C GLN A 164 -2.03 18.16 7.38
N GLU A 165 -2.03 17.31 8.42
CA GLU A 165 -2.15 17.73 9.81
C GLU A 165 -0.79 17.94 10.52
N ILE A 166 0.27 17.24 10.08
CA ILE A 166 1.59 17.25 10.71
C ILE A 166 2.51 18.28 10.02
N HIS A 167 3.31 18.98 10.82
CA HIS A 167 4.32 19.91 10.32
C HIS A 167 5.37 19.16 9.45
N PRO A 168 5.81 19.72 8.30
CA PRO A 168 6.72 19.05 7.36
C PRO A 168 8.01 18.48 7.99
N ARG A 169 8.57 19.13 9.00
CA ARG A 169 9.77 18.64 9.70
C ARG A 169 9.55 17.36 10.48
N ASP A 170 8.35 17.16 11.03
CA ASP A 170 8.01 16.02 11.89
C ASP A 170 7.26 14.91 11.14
N LEU A 171 6.84 15.18 9.90
CA LEU A 171 6.09 14.29 9.05
C LEU A 171 6.78 12.92 8.80
N PRO A 172 8.09 12.86 8.49
CA PRO A 172 8.76 11.58 8.25
C PRO A 172 8.67 10.62 9.45
N ARG A 173 8.78 11.17 10.68
CA ARG A 173 8.65 10.40 11.92
C ARG A 173 7.24 9.84 12.10
N ALA A 174 6.20 10.65 11.89
CA ALA A 174 4.81 10.22 11.99
C ALA A 174 4.47 9.16 10.93
N MET A 175 4.94 9.33 9.69
CA MET A 175 4.80 8.32 8.62
C MET A 175 5.49 7.00 8.99
N GLY A 176 6.68 7.06 9.59
CA GLY A 176 7.39 5.88 10.08
C GLY A 176 6.60 5.11 11.14
N ILE A 177 5.93 5.80 12.06
CA ILE A 177 5.07 5.18 13.08
C ILE A 177 3.86 4.49 12.42
N TYR A 178 3.20 5.12 11.44
CA TYR A 178 2.11 4.51 10.69
C TYR A 178 2.56 3.24 9.93
N VAL A 179 3.70 3.30 9.24
CA VAL A 179 4.26 2.14 8.51
C VAL A 179 4.65 1.01 9.47
N ALA A 180 5.16 1.33 10.67
CA ALA A 180 5.41 0.33 11.71
C ALA A 180 4.09 -0.34 12.14
N GLY A 181 3.00 0.42 12.30
CA GLY A 181 1.67 -0.11 12.55
C GLY A 181 1.21 -1.10 11.48
N ASN A 182 1.40 -0.75 10.21
CA ASN A 182 1.07 -1.64 9.09
C ASN A 182 1.84 -2.96 9.17
N SER A 183 3.14 -2.89 9.44
CA SER A 183 4.02 -4.07 9.51
C SER A 183 3.66 -4.98 10.68
N VAL A 184 3.49 -4.41 11.87
CA VAL A 184 3.14 -5.14 13.09
C VAL A 184 1.71 -5.70 12.98
N GLY A 185 0.76 -4.92 12.48
CA GLY A 185 -0.62 -5.37 12.26
C GLY A 185 -0.68 -6.56 11.30
N GLY A 186 0.03 -6.46 10.17
CA GLY A 186 0.12 -7.56 9.22
C GLY A 186 0.80 -8.81 9.80
N LEU A 187 1.72 -8.68 10.73
CA LEU A 187 2.34 -9.80 11.44
C LEU A 187 1.38 -10.41 12.46
N ILE A 188 0.69 -9.59 13.26
CA ILE A 188 -0.31 -10.04 14.24
C ILE A 188 -1.41 -10.84 13.53
N GLY A 189 -1.99 -10.32 12.44
CA GLY A 189 -3.05 -10.98 11.68
C GLY A 189 -2.66 -12.32 11.05
N ARG A 190 -1.40 -12.72 11.16
CA ARG A 190 -0.90 -14.04 10.74
C ARG A 190 -0.48 -14.91 11.92
N LEU A 191 0.27 -14.35 12.85
CA LEU A 191 0.80 -15.10 14.01
C LEU A 191 -0.32 -15.47 14.99
N LEU A 192 -1.22 -14.53 15.29
CA LEU A 192 -2.29 -14.78 16.26
C LEU A 192 -3.26 -15.88 15.78
N PRO A 193 -3.84 -15.81 14.56
CA PRO A 193 -4.71 -16.90 14.09
C PRO A 193 -3.96 -18.25 14.00
N SER A 194 -2.71 -18.24 13.52
CA SER A 194 -1.91 -19.46 13.42
C SER A 194 -1.63 -20.09 14.78
N GLY A 195 -1.32 -19.30 15.80
CA GLY A 195 -1.13 -19.76 17.17
C GLY A 195 -2.41 -20.35 17.76
N LEU A 196 -3.54 -19.70 17.52
CA LEU A 196 -4.85 -20.14 18.02
C LEU A 196 -5.34 -21.45 17.39
N LEU A 197 -4.92 -21.77 16.15
CA LEU A 197 -5.26 -23.04 15.49
C LEU A 197 -4.79 -24.29 16.26
N GLN A 198 -3.83 -24.15 17.16
CA GLN A 198 -3.39 -25.26 17.98
C GLN A 198 -4.43 -25.67 19.03
N PHE A 199 -5.27 -24.73 19.47
CA PHE A 199 -6.24 -24.93 20.57
C PHE A 199 -7.68 -24.77 20.12
N SER A 200 -7.91 -24.29 18.89
CA SER A 200 -9.26 -23.97 18.40
C SER A 200 -9.39 -24.17 16.89
N GLY A 201 -10.63 -24.15 16.41
CA GLY A 201 -10.88 -24.15 14.95
C GLY A 201 -10.64 -22.77 14.31
N TRP A 202 -10.59 -22.74 12.98
CA TRP A 202 -10.37 -21.54 12.19
C TRP A 202 -11.40 -20.41 12.48
N ARG A 203 -12.65 -20.77 12.81
CA ARG A 203 -13.70 -19.81 13.14
C ARG A 203 -13.38 -19.03 14.42
N THR A 204 -12.98 -19.72 15.48
CA THR A 204 -12.57 -19.09 16.73
C THR A 204 -11.30 -18.27 16.55
N ALA A 205 -10.31 -18.83 15.86
CA ALA A 205 -9.06 -18.12 15.57
C ALA A 205 -9.31 -16.82 14.83
N LEU A 206 -10.17 -16.84 13.80
CA LEU A 206 -10.55 -15.66 13.02
C LEU A 206 -11.39 -14.67 13.85
N ALA A 207 -12.32 -15.15 14.69
CA ALA A 207 -13.14 -14.29 15.54
C ALA A 207 -12.30 -13.51 16.57
N VAL A 208 -11.35 -14.18 17.23
CA VAL A 208 -10.44 -13.55 18.19
C VAL A 208 -9.54 -12.53 17.51
N ASP A 209 -8.99 -12.88 16.35
CA ASP A 209 -8.14 -11.96 15.57
C ASP A 209 -8.91 -10.71 15.11
N MET A 210 -10.14 -10.88 14.63
CA MET A 210 -10.99 -9.74 14.22
C MET A 210 -11.49 -8.94 15.41
N GLY A 211 -11.70 -9.57 16.57
CA GLY A 211 -11.97 -8.88 17.83
C GLY A 211 -10.82 -7.96 18.24
N LEU A 212 -9.59 -8.43 18.11
CA LEU A 212 -8.40 -7.61 18.35
C LEU A 212 -8.28 -6.47 17.32
N ALA A 213 -8.53 -6.74 16.04
CA ALA A 213 -8.54 -5.71 15.01
C ALA A 213 -9.59 -4.62 15.26
N LEU A 214 -10.79 -5.02 15.74
CA LEU A 214 -11.82 -4.07 16.16
C LEU A 214 -11.36 -3.26 17.37
N ALA A 215 -10.74 -3.88 18.38
CA ALA A 215 -10.19 -3.16 19.52
C ALA A 215 -9.16 -2.08 19.07
N PHE A 216 -8.27 -2.42 18.16
CA PHE A 216 -7.36 -1.43 17.55
C PHE A 216 -8.11 -0.31 16.84
N SER A 217 -9.18 -0.63 16.10
CA SER A 217 -10.00 0.38 15.41
C SER A 217 -10.70 1.30 16.41
N VAL A 218 -11.25 0.77 17.51
CA VAL A 218 -11.90 1.55 18.56
C VAL A 218 -10.89 2.49 19.25
N VAL A 219 -9.72 1.98 19.62
CA VAL A 219 -8.63 2.80 20.20
C VAL A 219 -8.27 3.94 19.25
N MET A 220 -8.09 3.64 17.95
CA MET A 220 -7.82 4.64 16.93
C MET A 220 -8.88 5.73 16.91
N VAL A 221 -10.17 5.38 16.91
CA VAL A 221 -11.27 6.35 16.88
C VAL A 221 -11.26 7.27 18.11
N VAL A 222 -11.03 6.70 19.29
CA VAL A 222 -11.01 7.46 20.55
C VAL A 222 -9.89 8.49 20.61
N ILE A 223 -8.71 8.13 20.06
CA ILE A 223 -7.54 8.99 20.15
C ILE A 223 -7.30 9.88 18.94
N LEU A 224 -7.94 9.60 17.77
CA LEU A 224 -7.74 10.38 16.54
C LEU A 224 -8.20 11.83 16.76
N PRO A 225 -7.32 12.83 16.63
CA PRO A 225 -7.70 14.22 16.75
C PRO A 225 -8.57 14.65 15.56
N ARG A 226 -9.42 15.67 15.79
CA ARG A 226 -10.21 16.28 14.71
C ARG A 226 -9.30 16.94 13.68
N GLU A 227 -9.66 16.84 12.42
CA GLU A 227 -8.98 17.54 11.32
C GLU A 227 -9.09 19.06 11.51
N ARG A 228 -7.96 19.76 11.39
CA ARG A 228 -7.88 21.22 11.55
C ARG A 228 -7.59 21.93 10.22
N ARG A 229 -6.96 21.22 9.28
CA ARG A 229 -6.46 21.76 8.01
C ARG A 229 -7.18 21.20 6.80
N PHE A 230 -8.33 20.58 7.03
CA PHE A 230 -9.14 20.00 5.93
C PHE A 230 -9.92 21.11 5.21
N VAL A 231 -9.72 21.19 3.90
CA VAL A 231 -10.50 22.04 2.99
C VAL A 231 -11.14 21.11 1.96
N PRO A 232 -12.49 21.01 1.93
CA PRO A 232 -13.17 20.19 0.95
C PRO A 232 -12.86 20.63 -0.49
N LYS A 233 -12.60 19.67 -1.37
CA LYS A 233 -12.39 19.91 -2.80
C LYS A 233 -13.53 19.34 -3.61
N ALA A 234 -13.80 19.93 -4.77
CA ALA A 234 -14.74 19.39 -5.74
C ALA A 234 -14.22 18.05 -6.29
N LEU A 235 -15.13 17.08 -6.42
CA LEU A 235 -14.77 15.76 -6.96
C LEU A 235 -14.56 15.84 -8.47
N HIS A 236 -13.37 15.52 -8.93
CA HIS A 236 -13.00 15.45 -10.34
C HIS A 236 -12.55 14.04 -10.74
N PHE A 237 -13.34 13.03 -10.36
CA PHE A 237 -13.03 11.61 -10.57
C PHE A 237 -12.57 11.28 -12.00
N ARG A 238 -13.27 11.82 -13.03
CA ARG A 238 -12.89 11.58 -14.43
C ARG A 238 -11.54 12.19 -14.80
N SER A 239 -11.18 13.35 -14.25
CA SER A 239 -9.89 14.00 -14.54
C SER A 239 -8.75 13.25 -13.89
N GLU A 240 -8.94 12.74 -12.67
CA GLU A 240 -7.93 11.92 -11.96
C GLU A 240 -7.70 10.58 -12.66
N LEU A 241 -8.77 9.86 -13.02
CA LEU A 241 -8.64 8.64 -13.82
C LEU A 241 -7.93 8.89 -15.16
N ARG A 242 -8.19 10.02 -15.82
CA ARG A 242 -7.49 10.41 -17.05
C ARG A 242 -6.00 10.67 -16.79
N THR A 243 -5.68 11.36 -15.70
CA THR A 243 -4.29 11.62 -15.29
C THR A 243 -3.56 10.31 -14.99
N MET A 244 -4.19 9.39 -14.29
CA MET A 244 -3.65 8.06 -14.02
C MET A 244 -3.45 7.25 -15.31
N GLY A 245 -4.43 7.26 -16.22
CA GLY A 245 -4.31 6.61 -17.52
C GLY A 245 -3.17 7.18 -18.38
N ARG A 246 -2.89 8.47 -18.27
CA ARG A 246 -1.76 9.09 -18.97
C ARG A 246 -0.39 8.60 -18.48
N GLN A 247 -0.28 8.18 -17.23
CA GLN A 247 0.99 7.70 -16.67
C GLN A 247 1.47 6.39 -17.31
N TRP A 248 0.56 5.58 -17.85
CA TRP A 248 0.91 4.40 -18.64
C TRP A 248 1.61 4.72 -19.96
N ARG A 249 1.55 5.99 -20.41
CA ARG A 249 2.29 6.46 -21.60
C ARG A 249 3.77 6.69 -21.33
N ASP A 250 4.17 6.89 -20.06
CA ASP A 250 5.60 6.89 -19.70
C ASP A 250 6.06 5.43 -19.47
N PRO A 251 6.91 4.87 -20.35
CA PRO A 251 7.35 3.47 -20.24
C PRO A 251 8.10 3.18 -18.94
N ARG A 252 8.67 4.21 -18.29
CA ARG A 252 9.35 4.05 -17.00
C ARG A 252 8.35 3.83 -15.88
N LEU A 253 7.27 4.61 -15.86
CA LEU A 253 6.17 4.43 -14.89
C LEU A 253 5.45 3.11 -15.11
N ALA A 254 5.09 2.80 -16.37
CA ALA A 254 4.46 1.52 -16.72
C ALA A 254 5.33 0.32 -16.31
N GLY A 255 6.65 0.41 -16.54
CA GLY A 255 7.61 -0.62 -16.09
C GLY A 255 7.63 -0.79 -14.58
N LEU A 256 7.62 0.32 -13.80
CA LEU A 256 7.57 0.26 -12.34
C LEU A 256 6.23 -0.27 -11.81
N PHE A 257 5.11 0.04 -12.48
CA PHE A 257 3.80 -0.56 -12.16
C PHE A 257 3.82 -2.07 -12.38
N GLY A 258 4.41 -2.54 -13.49
CA GLY A 258 4.61 -3.96 -13.76
C GLY A 258 5.53 -4.64 -12.75
N VAL A 259 6.60 -3.97 -12.34
CA VAL A 259 7.49 -4.45 -11.24
C VAL A 259 6.70 -4.60 -9.95
N GLY A 260 5.91 -3.60 -9.55
CA GLY A 260 5.06 -3.69 -8.36
C GLY A 260 4.07 -4.85 -8.42
N PHE A 261 3.39 -5.04 -9.55
CA PHE A 261 2.45 -6.13 -9.80
C PHE A 261 3.11 -7.51 -9.66
N ILE A 262 4.23 -7.72 -10.33
CA ILE A 262 4.92 -9.03 -10.36
C ILE A 262 5.51 -9.35 -8.99
N PHE A 263 6.32 -8.45 -8.42
CA PHE A 263 7.04 -8.76 -7.18
C PHE A 263 6.09 -8.93 -5.98
N MET A 264 5.00 -8.15 -5.90
CA MET A 264 3.98 -8.37 -4.87
C MET A 264 3.23 -9.67 -5.08
N GLY A 265 2.89 -9.98 -6.31
CA GLY A 265 2.23 -11.24 -6.64
C GLY A 265 3.08 -12.46 -6.28
N VAL A 266 4.37 -12.44 -6.62
CA VAL A 266 5.33 -13.51 -6.25
C VAL A 266 5.46 -13.63 -4.74
N PHE A 267 5.63 -12.52 -4.05
CA PHE A 267 5.78 -12.49 -2.60
C PHE A 267 4.56 -13.08 -1.86
N VAL A 268 3.35 -12.62 -2.22
CA VAL A 268 2.12 -13.12 -1.61
C VAL A 268 1.89 -14.59 -1.99
N SER A 269 2.17 -14.98 -3.23
CA SER A 269 2.05 -16.38 -3.66
C SER A 269 2.93 -17.31 -2.86
N LEU A 270 4.20 -16.97 -2.65
CA LEU A 270 5.08 -17.76 -1.81
C LEU A 270 4.46 -17.98 -0.41
N TYR A 271 4.09 -16.89 0.25
CA TYR A 271 3.59 -16.96 1.63
C TYR A 271 2.19 -17.56 1.75
N ASN A 272 1.36 -17.50 0.72
CA ASN A 272 0.06 -18.17 0.69
C ASN A 272 0.22 -19.71 0.76
N PHE A 273 1.22 -20.26 0.08
CA PHE A 273 1.38 -21.70 -0.01
C PHE A 273 2.49 -22.27 0.89
N LEU A 274 3.30 -21.40 1.52
CA LEU A 274 4.38 -21.81 2.41
C LEU A 274 3.85 -22.58 3.64
N GLY A 275 2.68 -22.16 4.19
CA GLY A 275 2.04 -22.87 5.30
C GLY A 275 1.73 -24.33 4.99
N TYR A 276 1.19 -24.61 3.81
CA TYR A 276 0.95 -26.00 3.35
C TYR A 276 2.25 -26.79 3.29
N ARG A 277 3.31 -26.20 2.72
CA ARG A 277 4.62 -26.86 2.64
C ARG A 277 5.19 -27.20 4.00
N LEU A 278 5.07 -26.29 4.97
CA LEU A 278 5.58 -26.45 6.34
C LEU A 278 4.78 -27.54 7.08
N ILE A 279 3.47 -27.57 6.94
CA ILE A 279 2.59 -28.53 7.60
C ILE A 279 2.67 -29.91 6.91
N ASP A 280 2.40 -29.97 5.60
CA ASP A 280 2.20 -31.26 4.92
C ASP A 280 3.51 -31.97 4.65
N ARG A 281 4.60 -31.26 4.39
CA ARG A 281 5.90 -31.85 4.05
C ARG A 281 6.84 -32.00 5.23
N PHE A 282 6.86 -31.01 6.12
CA PHE A 282 7.79 -30.99 7.26
C PHE A 282 7.12 -31.34 8.60
N GLY A 283 5.80 -31.59 8.59
CA GLY A 283 5.04 -32.03 9.78
C GLY A 283 4.97 -30.97 10.89
N LEU A 284 5.16 -29.69 10.57
CA LEU A 284 5.11 -28.66 11.59
C LEU A 284 3.67 -28.40 12.03
N PRO A 285 3.39 -28.23 13.32
CA PRO A 285 2.08 -27.78 13.76
C PRO A 285 1.80 -26.35 13.24
N PRO A 286 0.52 -25.96 13.03
CA PRO A 286 0.15 -24.65 12.50
C PRO A 286 0.79 -23.46 13.21
N SER A 287 0.92 -23.54 14.54
CA SER A 287 1.55 -22.50 15.37
C SER A 287 3.03 -22.27 15.01
N LEU A 288 3.81 -23.35 14.81
CA LEU A 288 5.20 -23.23 14.38
C LEU A 288 5.32 -22.84 12.91
N ALA A 289 4.44 -23.36 12.05
CA ALA A 289 4.39 -22.94 10.64
C ALA A 289 4.13 -21.43 10.50
N GLY A 290 3.31 -20.84 11.38
CA GLY A 290 3.06 -19.41 11.44
C GLY A 290 4.29 -18.58 11.77
N LEU A 291 5.26 -19.11 12.51
CA LEU A 291 6.48 -18.34 12.84
C LEU A 291 7.29 -17.92 11.61
N VAL A 292 7.07 -18.56 10.47
CA VAL A 292 7.72 -18.16 9.20
C VAL A 292 7.41 -16.72 8.82
N PHE A 293 6.28 -16.17 9.24
CA PHE A 293 5.94 -14.76 9.02
C PHE A 293 6.87 -13.79 9.76
N LEU A 294 7.62 -14.23 10.77
CA LEU A 294 8.67 -13.42 11.39
C LEU A 294 9.78 -13.03 10.40
N LEU A 295 9.94 -13.77 9.31
CA LEU A 295 10.85 -13.38 8.22
C LEU A 295 10.51 -12.03 7.60
N TYR A 296 9.27 -11.53 7.75
CA TYR A 296 8.89 -10.16 7.35
C TYR A 296 9.72 -9.08 8.05
N LEU A 297 10.26 -9.35 9.24
CA LEU A 297 11.15 -8.43 9.95
C LEU A 297 12.44 -8.13 9.15
N PHE A 298 12.92 -9.10 8.34
CA PHE A 298 14.00 -8.84 7.38
C PHE A 298 13.63 -7.77 6.37
N GLY A 299 12.35 -7.60 6.08
CA GLY A 299 11.84 -6.57 5.19
C GLY A 299 12.14 -5.15 5.67
N THR A 300 12.10 -4.89 6.97
CA THR A 300 12.44 -3.59 7.55
C THR A 300 13.90 -3.23 7.26
N VAL A 301 14.82 -4.19 7.49
CA VAL A 301 16.24 -4.04 7.21
C VAL A 301 16.49 -3.88 5.71
N ALA A 302 15.79 -4.68 4.89
CA ALA A 302 15.89 -4.64 3.43
C ALA A 302 15.46 -3.29 2.85
N SER A 303 14.33 -2.75 3.32
CA SER A 303 13.82 -1.45 2.88
C SER A 303 14.79 -0.32 3.21
N ALA A 304 15.35 -0.30 4.43
CA ALA A 304 16.32 0.71 4.85
C ALA A 304 17.63 0.63 4.07
N ARG A 305 18.16 -0.58 3.85
CA ARG A 305 19.38 -0.81 3.06
C ARG A 305 19.15 -0.52 1.59
N GLY A 306 18.00 -0.91 1.04
CA GLY A 306 17.58 -0.63 -0.34
C GLY A 306 17.51 0.86 -0.62
N GLY A 307 16.91 1.63 0.30
CA GLY A 307 16.87 3.09 0.22
C GLY A 307 18.24 3.75 0.22
N ARG A 308 19.16 3.30 1.10
CA ARG A 308 20.57 3.78 1.12
C ARG A 308 21.29 3.41 -0.16
N MET A 309 21.20 2.16 -0.62
CA MET A 309 21.80 1.72 -1.87
C MET A 309 21.29 2.53 -3.07
N ALA A 310 19.99 2.85 -3.08
CA ALA A 310 19.40 3.68 -4.14
C ALA A 310 19.95 5.11 -4.14
N ALA A 311 20.28 5.69 -2.98
CA ALA A 311 20.92 6.99 -2.86
C ALA A 311 22.39 6.95 -3.28
N GLU A 312 23.14 5.91 -2.90
CA GLU A 312 24.61 5.79 -3.14
C GLU A 312 24.94 5.29 -4.55
N ARG A 313 24.24 4.26 -5.03
CA ARG A 313 24.55 3.53 -6.27
C ARG A 313 23.49 3.66 -7.36
N GLY A 314 22.43 4.45 -7.08
CA GLY A 314 21.32 4.69 -7.99
C GLY A 314 20.20 3.66 -7.86
N ARG A 315 18.96 4.13 -8.12
CA ARG A 315 17.72 3.35 -7.98
C ARG A 315 17.69 2.09 -8.84
N GLY A 316 18.19 2.18 -10.08
CA GLY A 316 18.25 1.03 -11.00
C GLY A 316 19.12 -0.11 -10.47
N THR A 317 20.28 0.19 -9.88
CA THR A 317 21.17 -0.80 -9.27
C THR A 317 20.50 -1.45 -8.06
N ALA A 318 19.88 -0.66 -7.19
CA ALA A 318 19.22 -1.17 -5.99
C ALA A 318 18.05 -2.12 -6.31
N ILE A 319 17.22 -1.79 -7.30
CA ILE A 319 16.13 -2.69 -7.76
C ILE A 319 16.70 -4.00 -8.32
N LEU A 320 17.75 -3.94 -9.14
CA LEU A 320 18.35 -5.14 -9.74
C LEU A 320 18.99 -6.05 -8.67
N VAL A 321 19.64 -5.49 -7.65
CA VAL A 321 20.18 -6.26 -6.52
C VAL A 321 19.04 -6.95 -5.74
N GLY A 322 17.95 -6.24 -5.46
CA GLY A 322 16.78 -6.85 -4.82
C GLY A 322 16.15 -7.95 -5.67
N ALA A 323 16.03 -7.72 -6.98
CA ALA A 323 15.52 -8.71 -7.92
C ALA A 323 16.44 -9.95 -8.01
N ALA A 324 17.75 -9.77 -8.02
CA ALA A 324 18.72 -10.86 -7.99
C ALA A 324 18.60 -11.70 -6.71
N ALA A 325 18.35 -11.08 -5.55
CA ALA A 325 18.09 -11.81 -4.31
C ALA A 325 16.84 -12.69 -4.42
N CYS A 326 15.78 -12.24 -5.12
CA CYS A 326 14.61 -13.07 -5.40
C CYS A 326 14.93 -14.24 -6.35
N VAL A 327 15.70 -14.00 -7.42
CA VAL A 327 16.13 -15.03 -8.38
C VAL A 327 16.93 -16.13 -7.67
N VAL A 328 17.84 -15.76 -6.78
CA VAL A 328 18.65 -16.71 -6.00
C VAL A 328 17.81 -17.41 -4.90
N GLY A 329 16.93 -16.66 -4.24
CA GLY A 329 16.12 -17.18 -3.14
C GLY A 329 15.13 -18.26 -3.54
N LEU A 330 14.50 -18.16 -4.73
CA LEU A 330 13.47 -19.10 -5.17
C LEU A 330 13.99 -20.54 -5.38
N PRO A 331 15.13 -20.78 -6.09
CA PRO A 331 15.68 -22.14 -6.19
C PRO A 331 16.07 -22.73 -4.83
N ILE A 332 16.60 -21.90 -3.93
CA ILE A 332 16.94 -22.32 -2.55
C ILE A 332 15.68 -22.67 -1.78
N ALA A 333 14.60 -21.89 -1.93
CA ALA A 333 13.31 -22.16 -1.31
C ALA A 333 12.60 -23.41 -1.89
N ALA A 334 13.00 -23.88 -3.07
CA ALA A 334 12.50 -25.10 -3.67
C ALA A 334 13.06 -26.38 -3.00
N VAL A 335 14.19 -26.28 -2.34
CA VAL A 335 14.90 -27.44 -1.74
C VAL A 335 14.06 -28.14 -0.70
N ASN A 336 14.13 -29.46 -0.68
CA ASN A 336 13.37 -30.32 0.22
C ASN A 336 14.08 -30.53 1.60
N ASN A 337 14.59 -29.46 2.14
CA ASN A 337 15.20 -29.38 3.48
C ASN A 337 14.76 -28.07 4.13
N LEU A 338 14.16 -28.14 5.31
CA LEU A 338 13.63 -26.97 6.04
C LEU A 338 14.70 -25.89 6.26
N TRP A 339 15.87 -26.31 6.72
CA TRP A 339 16.95 -25.39 7.08
C TRP A 339 17.62 -24.71 5.88
N VAL A 340 17.50 -25.29 4.69
CA VAL A 340 17.93 -24.70 3.42
C VAL A 340 16.82 -23.84 2.82
N MET A 341 15.56 -24.29 2.92
CA MET A 341 14.40 -23.58 2.36
C MET A 341 14.21 -22.20 3.04
N LEU A 342 14.32 -22.13 4.38
CA LEU A 342 14.08 -20.90 5.12
C LEU A 342 15.02 -19.73 4.72
N PRO A 343 16.35 -19.91 4.57
CA PRO A 343 17.24 -18.92 3.97
C PRO A 343 16.79 -18.46 2.57
N GLY A 344 16.29 -19.38 1.73
CA GLY A 344 15.74 -19.03 0.42
C GLY A 344 14.52 -18.11 0.52
N VAL A 345 13.58 -18.43 1.43
CA VAL A 345 12.42 -17.58 1.73
C VAL A 345 12.87 -16.22 2.28
N ALA A 346 13.86 -16.19 3.16
CA ALA A 346 14.42 -14.94 3.70
C ALA A 346 15.07 -14.08 2.60
N ALA A 347 15.82 -14.70 1.67
CA ALA A 347 16.42 -14.00 0.54
C ALA A 347 15.38 -13.40 -0.39
N LEU A 348 14.31 -14.13 -0.72
CA LEU A 348 13.19 -13.61 -1.49
C LEU A 348 12.51 -12.45 -0.75
N THR A 349 12.28 -12.59 0.54
CA THR A 349 11.67 -11.54 1.37
C THR A 349 12.52 -10.28 1.36
N TYR A 350 13.84 -10.41 1.57
CA TYR A 350 14.79 -9.30 1.49
C TYR A 350 14.74 -8.63 0.11
N GLY A 351 14.76 -9.43 -0.95
CA GLY A 351 14.72 -8.95 -2.33
C GLY A 351 13.45 -8.19 -2.64
N PHE A 352 12.29 -8.75 -2.29
CA PHE A 352 10.99 -8.12 -2.49
C PHE A 352 10.90 -6.75 -1.80
N PHE A 353 11.23 -6.65 -0.52
CA PHE A 353 11.15 -5.39 0.22
C PHE A 353 12.14 -4.34 -0.30
N THR A 354 13.32 -4.76 -0.77
CA THR A 354 14.28 -3.87 -1.44
C THR A 354 13.68 -3.30 -2.73
N VAL A 355 13.13 -4.17 -3.60
CA VAL A 355 12.49 -3.76 -4.86
C VAL A 355 11.32 -2.82 -4.60
N HIS A 356 10.42 -3.19 -3.68
CA HIS A 356 9.23 -2.40 -3.36
C HIS A 356 9.57 -1.01 -2.82
N ALA A 357 10.48 -0.92 -1.86
CA ALA A 357 10.88 0.36 -1.25
C ALA A 357 11.47 1.31 -2.28
N VAL A 358 12.33 0.80 -3.18
CA VAL A 358 12.97 1.62 -4.22
C VAL A 358 11.98 1.98 -5.33
N ALA A 359 11.19 1.01 -5.80
CA ALA A 359 10.22 1.25 -6.88
C ALA A 359 9.15 2.26 -6.49
N SER A 360 8.56 2.15 -5.30
CA SER A 360 7.54 3.08 -4.80
C SER A 360 8.07 4.52 -4.69
N GLY A 361 9.28 4.69 -4.16
CA GLY A 361 9.95 6.00 -4.11
C GLY A 361 10.32 6.54 -5.50
N TRP A 362 10.66 5.66 -6.46
CA TRP A 362 11.02 6.07 -7.81
C TRP A 362 9.80 6.54 -8.61
N VAL A 363 8.66 5.88 -8.47
CA VAL A 363 7.38 6.31 -9.06
C VAL A 363 7.05 7.77 -8.69
N GLY A 364 7.13 8.11 -7.39
CA GLY A 364 6.87 9.48 -6.95
C GLY A 364 7.86 10.53 -7.49
N ALA A 365 9.11 10.12 -7.75
CA ALA A 365 10.12 11.00 -8.31
C ALA A 365 9.97 11.22 -9.83
N LEU A 366 9.44 10.22 -10.57
CA LEU A 366 9.18 10.33 -12.01
C LEU A 366 7.93 11.17 -12.32
N ALA A 367 7.02 11.31 -11.38
CA ALA A 367 5.77 12.05 -11.54
C ALA A 367 5.62 13.20 -10.54
N PRO A 368 6.49 14.23 -10.54
CA PRO A 368 6.51 15.28 -9.51
C PRO A 368 5.22 16.11 -9.47
N LYS A 369 4.55 16.30 -10.62
CA LYS A 369 3.29 17.06 -10.73
C LYS A 369 2.04 16.24 -10.37
N SER A 370 2.12 14.91 -10.40
CA SER A 370 1.02 13.97 -10.15
C SER A 370 1.47 12.81 -9.25
N ARG A 371 2.23 13.13 -8.20
CA ARG A 371 2.84 12.14 -7.31
C ARG A 371 1.81 11.25 -6.61
N GLY A 372 0.69 11.84 -6.19
CA GLY A 372 -0.39 11.09 -5.52
C GLY A 372 -1.02 10.04 -6.43
N GLU A 373 -1.38 10.46 -7.65
CA GLU A 373 -2.01 9.60 -8.65
C GLU A 373 -1.04 8.49 -9.12
N ALA A 374 0.25 8.81 -9.29
CA ALA A 374 1.27 7.83 -9.66
C ALA A 374 1.48 6.78 -8.55
N SER A 375 1.57 7.22 -7.31
CA SER A 375 1.68 6.31 -6.16
C SER A 375 0.41 5.47 -5.98
N GLY A 376 -0.77 6.06 -6.18
CA GLY A 376 -2.05 5.35 -6.18
C GLY A 376 -2.12 4.28 -7.26
N MET A 377 -1.70 4.58 -8.51
CA MET A 377 -1.64 3.61 -9.60
C MET A 377 -0.64 2.49 -9.31
N TYR A 378 0.53 2.82 -8.74
CA TYR A 378 1.50 1.81 -8.30
C TYR A 378 0.91 0.85 -7.27
N LEU A 379 0.22 1.39 -6.24
CA LEU A 379 -0.43 0.57 -5.21
C LEU A 379 -1.58 -0.26 -5.77
N THR A 380 -2.35 0.27 -6.70
CA THR A 380 -3.38 -0.49 -7.43
C THR A 380 -2.76 -1.69 -8.14
N CYS A 381 -1.71 -1.50 -8.94
CA CYS A 381 -1.02 -2.59 -9.62
C CYS A 381 -0.40 -3.58 -8.62
N TYR A 382 0.19 -3.09 -7.56
CA TYR A 382 0.79 -3.87 -6.48
C TYR A 382 -0.23 -4.83 -5.82
N TYR A 383 -1.40 -4.33 -5.41
CA TYR A 383 -2.43 -5.18 -4.81
C TYR A 383 -3.17 -6.05 -5.84
N LEU A 384 -3.32 -5.60 -7.09
CA LEU A 384 -3.82 -6.46 -8.17
C LEU A 384 -2.86 -7.62 -8.43
N GLY A 385 -1.55 -7.40 -8.37
CA GLY A 385 -0.54 -8.46 -8.46
C GLY A 385 -0.71 -9.50 -7.35
N SER A 386 -0.88 -9.05 -6.10
CA SER A 386 -1.22 -9.92 -4.97
C SER A 386 -2.46 -10.77 -5.22
N SER A 387 -3.53 -10.15 -5.74
CA SER A 387 -4.80 -10.83 -6.00
C SER A 387 -4.70 -11.82 -7.16
N VAL A 388 -4.29 -11.35 -8.33
CA VAL A 388 -4.31 -12.14 -9.57
C VAL A 388 -3.26 -13.25 -9.53
N LEU A 389 -2.01 -12.90 -9.25
CA LEU A 389 -0.93 -13.90 -9.22
C LEU A 389 -1.05 -14.81 -8.00
N GLY A 390 -1.55 -14.31 -6.86
CA GLY A 390 -1.85 -15.14 -5.69
C GLY A 390 -2.85 -16.25 -5.99
N TYR A 391 -3.92 -15.92 -6.71
CA TYR A 391 -4.92 -16.89 -7.14
C TYR A 391 -4.39 -17.87 -8.20
N LEU A 392 -3.76 -17.37 -9.26
CA LEU A 392 -3.19 -18.20 -10.33
C LEU A 392 -2.14 -19.18 -9.80
N SER A 393 -1.28 -18.72 -8.90
CA SER A 393 -0.28 -19.55 -8.23
C SER A 393 -0.91 -20.71 -7.43
N GLY A 394 -2.14 -20.52 -6.95
CA GLY A 394 -2.89 -21.58 -6.29
C GLY A 394 -3.24 -22.73 -7.22
N HIS A 395 -3.58 -22.46 -8.47
CA HIS A 395 -3.80 -23.50 -9.47
C HIS A 395 -2.52 -24.25 -9.80
N VAL A 396 -1.40 -23.53 -9.96
CA VAL A 396 -0.09 -24.13 -10.20
C VAL A 396 0.31 -25.04 -9.03
N PHE A 397 0.17 -24.55 -7.79
CA PHE A 397 0.48 -25.32 -6.59
C PHE A 397 -0.42 -26.57 -6.46
N HIS A 398 -1.71 -26.41 -6.71
CA HIS A 398 -2.66 -27.54 -6.62
C HIS A 398 -2.39 -28.62 -7.67
N ALA A 399 -2.08 -28.23 -8.91
CA ALA A 399 -1.88 -29.17 -10.02
C ALA A 399 -0.52 -29.87 -9.99
N ALA A 400 0.55 -29.18 -9.58
CA ALA A 400 1.92 -29.65 -9.76
C ALA A 400 2.84 -29.47 -8.54
N GLY A 401 2.30 -29.01 -7.41
CA GLY A 401 2.98 -28.94 -6.13
C GLY A 401 4.03 -27.82 -6.02
N TRP A 402 4.85 -27.92 -4.95
CA TRP A 402 5.77 -26.87 -4.52
C TRP A 402 6.86 -26.55 -5.55
N ALA A 403 7.50 -27.55 -6.14
CA ALA A 403 8.60 -27.33 -7.09
C ALA A 403 8.14 -26.53 -8.32
N MET A 404 6.98 -26.89 -8.86
CA MET A 404 6.40 -26.16 -10.01
C MET A 404 5.97 -24.76 -9.63
N LEU A 405 5.43 -24.55 -8.41
CA LEU A 405 5.17 -23.22 -7.91
C LEU A 405 6.44 -22.38 -7.89
N MET A 406 7.56 -22.90 -7.36
CA MET A 406 8.83 -22.15 -7.33
C MET A 406 9.32 -21.83 -8.75
N MET A 407 9.20 -22.73 -9.70
CA MET A 407 9.55 -22.47 -11.12
C MET A 407 8.66 -21.39 -11.73
N TRP A 408 7.36 -21.45 -11.48
CA TRP A 408 6.39 -20.42 -11.89
C TRP A 408 6.76 -19.05 -11.34
N LEU A 409 7.04 -18.97 -10.02
CA LEU A 409 7.43 -17.72 -9.38
C LEU A 409 8.77 -17.20 -9.91
N LEU A 410 9.72 -18.09 -10.20
CA LEU A 410 11.01 -17.72 -10.80
C LEU A 410 10.80 -17.14 -12.20
N ALA A 411 9.97 -17.74 -13.03
CA ALA A 411 9.65 -17.20 -14.35
C ALA A 411 9.05 -15.80 -14.26
N LEU A 412 8.12 -15.57 -13.33
CA LEU A 412 7.55 -14.23 -13.07
C LEU A 412 8.64 -13.24 -12.62
N VAL A 413 9.53 -13.63 -11.70
CA VAL A 413 10.62 -12.76 -11.23
C VAL A 413 11.56 -12.40 -12.39
N LEU A 414 11.86 -13.34 -13.29
CA LEU A 414 12.70 -13.07 -14.47
C LEU A 414 12.03 -12.03 -15.39
N VAL A 415 10.72 -12.11 -15.60
CA VAL A 415 9.97 -11.06 -16.32
C VAL A 415 10.07 -9.72 -15.56
N GLY A 416 9.92 -9.74 -14.24
CA GLY A 416 10.11 -8.55 -13.40
C GLY A 416 11.53 -7.96 -13.50
N CYS A 417 12.56 -8.80 -13.60
CA CYS A 417 13.95 -8.37 -13.81
C CYS A 417 14.13 -7.68 -15.18
N LEU A 418 13.50 -8.20 -16.23
CA LEU A 418 13.51 -7.57 -17.56
C LEU A 418 12.88 -6.19 -17.51
N LEU A 419 11.71 -6.04 -16.90
CA LEU A 419 11.05 -4.74 -16.72
C LEU A 419 11.93 -3.78 -15.91
N ALA A 420 12.48 -4.22 -14.79
CA ALA A 420 13.39 -3.43 -13.95
C ALA A 420 14.63 -2.99 -14.72
N GLY A 421 15.21 -3.88 -15.53
CA GLY A 421 16.36 -3.60 -16.38
C GLY A 421 16.06 -2.56 -17.46
N MET A 422 14.89 -2.64 -18.10
CA MET A 422 14.45 -1.64 -19.08
C MET A 422 14.27 -0.25 -18.44
N VAL A 423 13.65 -0.17 -17.28
CA VAL A 423 13.50 1.09 -16.54
C VAL A 423 14.86 1.66 -16.14
N ALA A 424 15.77 0.83 -15.63
CA ALA A 424 17.10 1.25 -15.23
C ALA A 424 17.93 1.79 -16.41
N ARG A 425 17.86 1.14 -17.59
CA ARG A 425 18.53 1.60 -18.82
C ARG A 425 17.94 2.92 -19.34
N SER A 426 16.62 3.04 -19.36
CA SER A 426 15.95 4.27 -19.80
C SER A 426 16.31 5.48 -18.90
N ALA A 427 16.40 5.27 -17.58
CA ALA A 427 16.81 6.33 -16.66
C ALA A 427 18.25 6.80 -16.86
N ARG A 428 19.17 5.91 -17.20
CA ARG A 428 20.57 6.28 -17.52
C ARG A 428 20.69 7.11 -18.79
N ARG A 429 19.88 6.80 -19.84
CA ARG A 429 19.87 7.57 -21.11
C ARG A 429 19.35 9.00 -20.97
N VAL A 430 18.52 9.28 -19.97
CA VAL A 430 17.99 10.63 -19.71
C VAL A 430 18.96 11.45 -18.85
N ALA A 431 19.86 10.78 -18.12
CA ALA A 431 20.85 11.43 -17.26
C ALA A 431 22.20 11.68 -17.97
N ALA A 432 22.42 11.02 -19.12
CA ALA A 432 23.56 11.25 -20.05
C ALA A 432 23.17 12.22 -21.15
#